data_f6cfe22755a056f27a97978875b0ab30
#
_entry.id   f6cfe22755a056f27a97978875b0ab30
#
_cell.length_a   1.000
_cell.length_b   1.000
_cell.length_c   1.000
_cell.angle_alpha   90.00
_cell.angle_beta   90.00
_cell.angle_gamma   90.00
#
_symmetry.space_group_name_H-M   'P 1'
#
loop_
_entity.id
_entity.type
_entity.pdbx_description
1 polymer ?
#
loop_
_entity_poly.entity_id
_entity_poly.type
_entity_poly.pdbx_seq_one_letter_code
_entity_poly.pdbx_strand_id
1 'polypeptide(L)'
;MTKKELSQSLDYINATKGKRAEMATIVLSNKDLLEPLMEIAFDVDNPISSKACWILEYVAKGNLDYILPFIDVFTHKIGGLKLDSSVRPMAKICESLTKAYFSKTKNKTKETLTHNHLELMATACFDWLIGEHKVAAKVYSMTSLLLLGRKFEWIHPELKMILQLNYASGSAAYKARAKMTLEKLKSHR
;
A
#
# COMPACT_ATOMS: atom_id res chain seq x y z
N MET A 1 22.90 -11.00 8.22
CA MET A 1 22.29 -11.51 6.95
C MET A 1 22.55 -10.45 5.88
N THR A 2 23.20 -10.82 4.80
CA THR A 2 23.44 -9.94 3.65
C THR A 2 22.17 -9.84 2.77
N LYS A 3 22.13 -8.88 1.83
CA LYS A 3 21.04 -8.77 0.83
C LYS A 3 20.87 -10.07 0.03
N LYS A 4 21.97 -10.74 -0.33
CA LYS A 4 21.95 -12.00 -1.09
C LYS A 4 21.32 -13.12 -0.25
N GLU A 5 21.72 -13.25 1.00
CA GLU A 5 21.14 -14.25 1.94
C GLU A 5 19.66 -13.96 2.20
N LEU A 6 19.27 -12.70 2.34
CA LEU A 6 17.88 -12.30 2.48
C LEU A 6 17.07 -12.69 1.23
N SER A 7 17.58 -12.39 0.03
CA SER A 7 16.93 -12.77 -1.23
C SER A 7 16.74 -14.29 -1.34
N GLN A 8 17.75 -15.07 -0.97
CA GLN A 8 17.66 -16.54 -0.93
C GLN A 8 16.63 -17.04 0.10
N SER A 9 16.58 -16.41 1.27
CA SER A 9 15.60 -16.75 2.31
C SER A 9 14.16 -16.42 1.86
N LEU A 10 13.97 -15.34 1.09
CA LEU A 10 12.68 -14.98 0.53
C LEU A 10 12.19 -16.02 -0.51
N ASP A 11 13.08 -16.74 -1.15
CA ASP A 11 12.67 -17.76 -2.15
C ASP A 11 11.85 -18.90 -1.52
N TYR A 12 12.09 -19.24 -0.26
CA TYR A 12 11.29 -20.21 0.51
C TYR A 12 9.94 -19.68 1.00
N ILE A 13 9.67 -18.36 0.87
CA ILE A 13 8.41 -17.77 1.28
C ILE A 13 7.32 -18.13 0.27
N ASN A 14 6.20 -18.62 0.78
CA ASN A 14 4.99 -18.89 0.01
C ASN A 14 3.80 -18.04 0.50
N ALA A 15 2.63 -18.27 -0.09
CA ALA A 15 1.42 -17.52 0.24
C ALA A 15 0.86 -17.79 1.65
N THR A 16 1.42 -18.70 2.44
CA THR A 16 0.95 -19.01 3.80
C THR A 16 1.24 -17.87 4.77
N LYS A 17 0.30 -17.60 5.67
CA LYS A 17 0.44 -16.53 6.68
C LYS A 17 1.61 -16.80 7.64
N GLY A 18 1.85 -18.05 8.00
CA GLY A 18 2.90 -18.43 8.96
C GLY A 18 4.29 -18.05 8.47
N LYS A 19 4.69 -18.49 7.27
CA LYS A 19 6.03 -18.18 6.72
C LYS A 19 6.27 -16.68 6.54
N ARG A 20 5.23 -15.92 6.13
CA ARG A 20 5.36 -14.45 6.02
C ARG A 20 5.54 -13.79 7.38
N ALA A 21 4.79 -14.22 8.39
CA ALA A 21 4.91 -13.68 9.74
C ALA A 21 6.28 -14.01 10.35
N GLU A 22 6.78 -15.24 10.17
CA GLU A 22 8.10 -15.67 10.62
C GLU A 22 9.21 -14.79 10.01
N MET A 23 9.23 -14.63 8.69
CA MET A 23 10.23 -13.78 8.03
C MET A 23 10.11 -12.31 8.46
N ALA A 24 8.89 -11.79 8.61
CA ALA A 24 8.70 -10.43 9.13
C ALA A 24 9.26 -10.28 10.55
N THR A 25 9.15 -11.31 11.40
CA THR A 25 9.74 -11.31 12.75
C THR A 25 11.28 -11.24 12.69
N ILE A 26 11.89 -11.98 11.75
CA ILE A 26 13.35 -11.93 11.52
C ILE A 26 13.78 -10.51 11.14
N VAL A 27 13.06 -9.87 10.19
CA VAL A 27 13.35 -8.50 9.76
C VAL A 27 13.15 -7.50 10.91
N LEU A 28 12.08 -7.65 11.69
CA LEU A 28 11.80 -6.77 12.85
C LEU A 28 12.83 -6.91 13.97
N SER A 29 13.42 -8.10 14.14
CA SER A 29 14.49 -8.36 15.09
C SER A 29 15.84 -7.80 14.64
N ASN A 30 16.03 -7.59 13.34
CA ASN A 30 17.25 -7.01 12.76
C ASN A 30 16.88 -5.93 11.74
N LYS A 31 16.80 -4.69 12.21
CA LYS A 31 16.36 -3.53 11.42
C LYS A 31 17.26 -3.22 10.21
N ASP A 32 18.52 -3.64 10.24
CA ASP A 32 19.46 -3.47 9.13
C ASP A 32 19.00 -4.25 7.87
N LEU A 33 18.05 -5.18 8.02
CA LEU A 33 17.44 -5.90 6.91
C LEU A 33 16.34 -5.10 6.18
N LEU A 34 15.86 -3.98 6.75
CA LEU A 34 14.78 -3.19 6.14
C LEU A 34 15.20 -2.54 4.82
N GLU A 35 16.39 -1.97 4.76
CA GLU A 35 16.92 -1.35 3.54
C GLU A 35 17.10 -2.40 2.41
N PRO A 36 17.83 -3.52 2.61
CA PRO A 36 17.90 -4.58 1.62
C PRO A 36 16.53 -5.15 1.21
N LEU A 37 15.60 -5.27 2.17
CA LEU A 37 14.25 -5.74 1.88
C LEU A 37 13.49 -4.77 0.97
N MET A 38 13.62 -3.46 1.22
CA MET A 38 13.02 -2.41 0.40
C MET A 38 13.61 -2.41 -1.02
N GLU A 39 14.92 -2.55 -1.14
CA GLU A 39 15.60 -2.67 -2.44
C GLU A 39 15.09 -3.87 -3.25
N ILE A 40 14.97 -5.07 -2.62
CA ILE A 40 14.46 -6.28 -3.27
C ILE A 40 12.99 -6.08 -3.67
N ALA A 41 12.18 -5.46 -2.82
CA ALA A 41 10.75 -5.24 -3.10
C ALA A 41 10.51 -4.37 -4.34
N PHE A 42 11.40 -3.43 -4.62
CA PHE A 42 11.31 -2.52 -5.77
C PHE A 42 12.22 -2.90 -6.95
N ASP A 43 12.85 -4.05 -6.91
CA ASP A 43 13.52 -4.68 -8.05
C ASP A 43 12.46 -5.42 -8.89
N VAL A 44 11.72 -4.65 -9.72
CA VAL A 44 10.50 -5.12 -10.41
C VAL A 44 10.75 -6.26 -11.41
N ASP A 45 11.96 -6.38 -11.90
CA ASP A 45 12.37 -7.45 -12.83
C ASP A 45 12.74 -8.75 -12.11
N ASN A 46 12.87 -8.69 -10.79
CA ASN A 46 13.21 -9.84 -9.97
C ASN A 46 11.92 -10.56 -9.48
N PRO A 47 11.71 -11.86 -9.78
CA PRO A 47 10.52 -12.60 -9.37
C PRO A 47 10.34 -12.67 -7.84
N ILE A 48 11.42 -12.46 -7.06
CA ILE A 48 11.39 -12.42 -5.58
C ILE A 48 10.81 -11.11 -5.04
N SER A 49 10.77 -10.04 -5.84
CA SER A 49 10.27 -8.72 -5.42
C SER A 49 8.87 -8.78 -4.78
N SER A 50 7.97 -9.58 -5.34
CA SER A 50 6.63 -9.75 -4.78
C SER A 50 6.62 -10.40 -3.39
N LYS A 51 7.55 -11.31 -3.12
CA LYS A 51 7.71 -11.93 -1.81
C LYS A 51 8.24 -10.91 -0.78
N ALA A 52 9.20 -10.07 -1.19
CA ALA A 52 9.67 -8.95 -0.36
C ALA A 52 8.54 -7.96 -0.05
N CYS A 53 7.69 -7.64 -1.03
CA CYS A 53 6.49 -6.82 -0.82
C CYS A 53 5.54 -7.42 0.23
N TRP A 54 5.36 -8.74 0.25
CA TRP A 54 4.54 -9.41 1.27
C TRP A 54 5.14 -9.27 2.68
N ILE A 55 6.47 -9.35 2.79
CA ILE A 55 7.12 -9.18 4.09
C ILE A 55 7.04 -7.74 4.56
N LEU A 56 7.22 -6.75 3.68
CA LEU A 56 7.03 -5.34 4.02
C LEU A 56 5.60 -5.04 4.52
N GLU A 57 4.56 -5.67 3.95
CA GLU A 57 3.20 -5.55 4.48
C GLU A 57 3.09 -6.06 5.93
N TYR A 58 3.72 -7.20 6.23
CA TYR A 58 3.72 -7.76 7.59
C TYR A 58 4.54 -6.90 8.56
N VAL A 59 5.68 -6.37 8.13
CA VAL A 59 6.49 -5.40 8.90
C VAL A 59 5.65 -4.16 9.22
N ALA A 60 5.02 -3.55 8.22
CA ALA A 60 4.17 -2.39 8.39
C ALA A 60 2.96 -2.66 9.30
N LYS A 61 2.39 -3.87 9.23
CA LYS A 61 1.31 -4.31 10.12
C LYS A 61 1.78 -4.45 11.57
N GLY A 62 3.00 -4.91 11.79
CA GLY A 62 3.61 -5.03 13.11
C GLY A 62 3.97 -3.66 13.70
N ASN A 63 4.62 -2.83 12.92
CA ASN A 63 4.92 -1.44 13.27
C ASN A 63 5.13 -0.60 12.01
N LEU A 64 4.20 0.32 11.77
CA LEU A 64 4.20 1.20 10.60
C LEU A 64 5.40 2.15 10.56
N ASP A 65 5.95 2.51 11.73
CA ASP A 65 7.09 3.42 11.83
C ASP A 65 8.36 2.88 11.12
N TYR A 66 8.46 1.58 10.90
CA TYR A 66 9.59 0.99 10.19
C TYR A 66 9.61 1.30 8.68
N ILE A 67 8.49 1.73 8.12
CA ILE A 67 8.41 2.17 6.73
C ILE A 67 8.87 3.63 6.58
N LEU A 68 8.72 4.45 7.62
CA LEU A 68 8.93 5.90 7.56
C LEU A 68 10.36 6.32 7.14
N PRO A 69 11.45 5.66 7.59
CA PRO A 69 12.80 6.00 7.11
C PRO A 69 13.00 5.83 5.60
N PHE A 70 12.17 5.02 4.96
CA PHE A 70 12.22 4.71 3.53
C PHE A 70 11.08 5.33 2.74
N ILE A 71 10.36 6.29 3.32
CA ILE A 71 9.10 6.80 2.75
C ILE A 71 9.32 7.47 1.38
N ASP A 72 10.44 8.16 1.19
CA ASP A 72 10.80 8.75 -0.09
C ASP A 72 10.94 7.68 -1.17
N VAL A 73 11.73 6.64 -0.91
CA VAL A 73 11.94 5.53 -1.84
C VAL A 73 10.61 4.79 -2.08
N PHE A 74 9.86 4.54 -1.01
CA PHE A 74 8.56 3.87 -1.08
C PHE A 74 7.61 4.62 -2.01
N THR A 75 7.36 5.90 -1.75
CA THR A 75 6.35 6.67 -2.51
C THR A 75 6.74 6.90 -3.97
N HIS A 76 8.04 7.09 -4.27
CA HIS A 76 8.51 7.25 -5.64
C HIS A 76 8.46 5.95 -6.46
N LYS A 77 8.61 4.79 -5.82
CA LYS A 77 8.73 3.50 -6.53
C LYS A 77 7.44 2.70 -6.62
N ILE A 78 6.45 2.93 -5.75
CA ILE A 78 5.22 2.13 -5.72
C ILE A 78 4.43 2.17 -7.03
N GLY A 79 4.42 3.30 -7.74
CA GLY A 79 3.74 3.45 -9.04
C GLY A 79 4.33 2.58 -10.16
N GLY A 80 5.59 2.14 -10.02
CA GLY A 80 6.24 1.24 -10.98
C GLY A 80 5.86 -0.23 -10.87
N LEU A 81 5.15 -0.63 -9.81
CA LEU A 81 4.75 -2.02 -9.56
C LEU A 81 3.59 -2.45 -10.46
N LYS A 82 3.76 -3.58 -11.16
CA LYS A 82 2.77 -4.09 -12.12
C LYS A 82 2.08 -5.38 -11.67
N LEU A 83 2.79 -6.23 -10.91
CA LEU A 83 2.28 -7.53 -10.49
C LEU A 83 1.28 -7.37 -9.32
N ASP A 84 0.10 -7.97 -9.43
CA ASP A 84 -0.90 -7.99 -8.35
C ASP A 84 -0.35 -8.47 -7.00
N SER A 85 0.60 -9.41 -7.04
CA SER A 85 1.29 -9.93 -5.87
C SER A 85 2.16 -8.89 -5.15
N SER A 86 2.60 -7.85 -5.87
CA SER A 86 3.36 -6.70 -5.33
C SER A 86 2.44 -5.51 -5.04
N VAL A 87 1.51 -5.20 -5.94
CA VAL A 87 0.59 -4.06 -5.81
C VAL A 87 -0.32 -4.19 -4.58
N ARG A 88 -0.92 -5.37 -4.35
CA ARG A 88 -1.82 -5.58 -3.22
C ARG A 88 -1.19 -5.24 -1.85
N PRO A 89 0.00 -5.76 -1.49
CA PRO A 89 0.63 -5.40 -0.22
C PRO A 89 1.00 -3.91 -0.14
N MET A 90 1.47 -3.30 -1.22
CA MET A 90 1.81 -1.87 -1.21
C MET A 90 0.56 -0.99 -1.07
N ALA A 91 -0.53 -1.31 -1.75
CA ALA A 91 -1.82 -0.64 -1.55
C ALA A 91 -2.32 -0.76 -0.09
N LYS A 92 -2.05 -1.89 0.57
CA LYS A 92 -2.35 -2.07 1.99
C LYS A 92 -1.49 -1.20 2.89
N ILE A 93 -0.21 -1.04 2.58
CA ILE A 93 0.69 -0.12 3.31
C ILE A 93 0.22 1.33 3.11
N CYS A 94 -0.12 1.75 1.88
CA CYS A 94 -0.70 3.07 1.60
C CYS A 94 -1.98 3.32 2.42
N GLU A 95 -2.88 2.33 2.50
CA GLU A 95 -4.09 2.42 3.34
C GLU A 95 -3.72 2.63 4.83
N SER A 96 -2.71 1.94 5.33
CA SER A 96 -2.27 2.08 6.72
C SER A 96 -1.64 3.45 6.99
N LEU A 97 -0.77 3.92 6.10
CA LEU A 97 -0.14 5.24 6.16
C LEU A 97 -1.17 6.37 6.11
N THR A 98 -2.12 6.30 5.17
CA THR A 98 -3.17 7.33 5.08
C THR A 98 -4.10 7.33 6.29
N LYS A 99 -4.46 6.15 6.82
CA LYS A 99 -5.24 6.07 8.07
C LYS A 99 -4.49 6.68 9.27
N ALA A 100 -3.20 6.41 9.39
CA ALA A 100 -2.38 6.99 10.45
C ALA A 100 -2.26 8.51 10.29
N TYR A 101 -2.00 8.99 9.07
CA TYR A 101 -1.90 10.42 8.78
C TYR A 101 -3.18 11.19 9.13
N PHE A 102 -4.35 10.67 8.78
CA PHE A 102 -5.65 11.31 9.04
C PHE A 102 -6.29 10.92 10.38
N SER A 103 -5.57 10.16 11.24
CA SER A 103 -6.06 9.84 12.59
C SER A 103 -6.14 11.10 13.46
N LYS A 104 -6.91 11.07 14.55
CA LYS A 104 -7.00 12.19 15.49
C LYS A 104 -5.76 12.30 16.40
N THR A 105 -5.07 11.18 16.63
CA THR A 105 -3.91 11.11 17.53
C THR A 105 -2.64 11.59 16.84
N LYS A 106 -1.73 12.22 17.60
CA LYS A 106 -0.36 12.49 17.15
C LYS A 106 0.37 11.18 16.91
N ASN A 107 1.12 11.10 15.82
CA ASN A 107 1.94 9.94 15.48
C ASN A 107 3.04 10.35 14.49
N LYS A 108 4.08 9.52 14.40
CA LYS A 108 5.23 9.78 13.54
C LYS A 108 4.87 9.88 12.05
N THR A 109 3.87 9.11 11.60
CA THR A 109 3.42 9.16 10.20
C THR A 109 2.97 10.56 9.81
N LYS A 110 2.23 11.27 10.70
CA LYS A 110 1.82 12.67 10.46
C LYS A 110 2.99 13.64 10.40
N GLU A 111 4.01 13.39 11.21
CA GLU A 111 5.20 14.25 11.30
C GLU A 111 6.13 14.03 10.11
N THR A 112 6.14 12.82 9.55
CA THR A 112 7.06 12.44 8.47
C THR A 112 6.48 12.66 7.07
N LEU A 113 5.17 12.37 6.86
CA LEU A 113 4.58 12.45 5.52
C LEU A 113 4.44 13.90 5.05
N THR A 114 5.11 14.21 3.95
CA THR A 114 5.02 15.50 3.27
C THR A 114 3.84 15.53 2.28
N HIS A 115 3.54 16.72 1.75
CA HIS A 115 2.56 16.92 0.67
C HIS A 115 2.89 16.02 -0.54
N ASN A 116 4.15 16.00 -0.95
CA ASN A 116 4.62 15.20 -2.10
C ASN A 116 4.42 13.70 -1.89
N HIS A 117 4.71 13.17 -0.69
CA HIS A 117 4.47 11.75 -0.38
C HIS A 117 2.98 11.38 -0.54
N LEU A 118 2.08 12.25 -0.06
CA LEU A 118 0.64 12.02 -0.16
C LEU A 118 0.15 12.09 -1.61
N GLU A 119 0.71 12.98 -2.42
CA GLU A 119 0.38 13.13 -3.84
C GLU A 119 0.85 11.91 -4.66
N LEU A 120 2.09 11.44 -4.45
CA LEU A 120 2.61 10.22 -5.07
C LEU A 120 1.78 8.99 -4.70
N MET A 121 1.36 8.87 -3.43
CA MET A 121 0.46 7.80 -3.01
C MET A 121 -0.93 7.93 -3.67
N ALA A 122 -1.45 9.14 -3.85
CA ALA A 122 -2.73 9.34 -4.55
C ALA A 122 -2.64 8.88 -6.00
N THR A 123 -1.59 9.28 -6.72
CA THR A 123 -1.33 8.86 -8.10
C THR A 123 -1.30 7.34 -8.22
N ALA A 124 -0.47 6.66 -7.43
CA ALA A 124 -0.38 5.21 -7.44
C ALA A 124 -1.71 4.53 -7.10
N CYS A 125 -2.46 5.05 -6.13
CA CYS A 125 -3.77 4.52 -5.77
C CYS A 125 -4.82 4.69 -6.89
N PHE A 126 -4.79 5.79 -7.66
CA PHE A 126 -5.63 5.94 -8.83
C PHE A 126 -5.25 4.95 -9.93
N ASP A 127 -3.96 4.81 -10.25
CA ASP A 127 -3.49 3.85 -11.23
C ASP A 127 -3.93 2.42 -10.90
N TRP A 128 -3.82 2.02 -9.63
CA TRP A 128 -4.29 0.71 -9.17
C TRP A 128 -5.81 0.56 -9.16
N LEU A 129 -6.56 1.64 -8.95
CA LEU A 129 -8.02 1.62 -8.97
C LEU A 129 -8.56 1.44 -10.38
N ILE A 130 -8.00 2.14 -11.38
CA ILE A 130 -8.43 2.11 -12.77
C ILE A 130 -7.79 0.96 -13.57
N GLY A 131 -6.57 0.57 -13.23
CA GLY A 131 -5.82 -0.48 -13.91
C GLY A 131 -6.44 -1.89 -13.74
N GLU A 132 -5.89 -2.86 -14.46
CA GLU A 132 -6.34 -4.26 -14.40
C GLU A 132 -5.73 -5.01 -13.21
N HIS A 133 -6.09 -4.58 -11.99
CA HIS A 133 -5.63 -5.20 -10.75
C HIS A 133 -6.74 -5.96 -10.05
N LYS A 134 -6.34 -6.95 -9.23
CA LYS A 134 -7.27 -7.71 -8.39
C LYS A 134 -7.98 -6.79 -7.39
N VAL A 135 -9.22 -7.15 -7.07
CA VAL A 135 -10.14 -6.35 -6.25
C VAL A 135 -9.56 -5.89 -4.91
N ALA A 136 -8.68 -6.65 -4.28
CA ALA A 136 -8.10 -6.27 -2.99
C ALA A 136 -7.25 -4.99 -3.08
N ALA A 137 -6.43 -4.83 -4.14
CA ALA A 137 -5.67 -3.61 -4.38
C ALA A 137 -6.61 -2.41 -4.57
N LYS A 138 -7.64 -2.57 -5.42
CA LYS A 138 -8.65 -1.53 -5.66
C LYS A 138 -9.38 -1.10 -4.38
N VAL A 139 -9.75 -2.04 -3.53
CA VAL A 139 -10.42 -1.78 -2.24
C VAL A 139 -9.55 -0.97 -1.28
N TYR A 140 -8.26 -1.26 -1.18
CA TYR A 140 -7.32 -0.48 -0.38
C TYR A 140 -7.11 0.92 -0.96
N SER A 141 -6.98 1.03 -2.28
CA SER A 141 -6.86 2.31 -2.99
C SER A 141 -8.09 3.21 -2.76
N MET A 142 -9.32 2.66 -2.82
CA MET A 142 -10.54 3.43 -2.50
C MET A 142 -10.49 4.05 -1.12
N THR A 143 -9.99 3.32 -0.11
CA THR A 143 -9.88 3.82 1.25
C THR A 143 -8.83 4.94 1.35
N SER A 144 -7.68 4.74 0.71
CA SER A 144 -6.61 5.74 0.68
C SER A 144 -7.07 7.03 0.00
N LEU A 145 -7.69 6.93 -1.18
CA LEU A 145 -8.19 8.08 -1.94
C LEU A 145 -9.30 8.82 -1.22
N LEU A 146 -10.21 8.11 -0.54
CA LEU A 146 -11.25 8.75 0.29
C LEU A 146 -10.64 9.62 1.41
N LEU A 147 -9.54 9.17 2.01
CA LEU A 147 -8.84 9.92 3.05
C LEU A 147 -8.02 11.08 2.47
N LEU A 148 -7.27 10.81 1.38
CA LEU A 148 -6.44 11.81 0.70
C LEU A 148 -7.27 12.96 0.13
N GLY A 149 -8.51 12.72 -0.28
CA GLY A 149 -9.43 13.74 -0.74
C GLY A 149 -9.82 14.78 0.31
N ARG A 150 -9.49 14.55 1.59
CA ARG A 150 -9.60 15.58 2.64
C ARG A 150 -8.52 16.67 2.55
N LYS A 151 -7.45 16.41 1.78
CA LYS A 151 -6.33 17.33 1.57
C LYS A 151 -6.25 17.82 0.13
N PHE A 152 -6.67 16.99 -0.82
CA PHE A 152 -6.64 17.28 -2.26
C PHE A 152 -8.07 17.30 -2.79
N GLU A 153 -8.62 18.47 -2.99
CA GLU A 153 -10.04 18.68 -3.36
C GLU A 153 -10.44 17.98 -4.65
N TRP A 154 -9.51 17.83 -5.59
CA TRP A 154 -9.75 17.16 -6.88
C TRP A 154 -10.00 15.65 -6.75
N ILE A 155 -9.51 15.00 -5.68
CA ILE A 155 -9.60 13.53 -5.52
C ILE A 155 -11.04 13.05 -5.35
N HIS A 156 -11.86 13.74 -4.55
CA HIS A 156 -13.22 13.27 -4.26
C HIS A 156 -14.12 13.23 -5.50
N PRO A 157 -14.15 14.28 -6.38
CA PRO A 157 -14.90 14.23 -7.63
C PRO A 157 -14.46 13.10 -8.56
N GLU A 158 -13.15 12.95 -8.77
CA GLU A 158 -12.58 11.90 -9.61
C GLU A 158 -12.89 10.49 -9.07
N LEU A 159 -12.66 10.28 -7.77
CA LEU A 159 -12.98 9.01 -7.11
C LEU A 159 -14.47 8.67 -7.29
N LYS A 160 -15.36 9.64 -7.08
CA LYS A 160 -16.80 9.44 -7.27
C LYS A 160 -17.15 9.01 -8.69
N MET A 161 -16.60 9.71 -9.69
CA MET A 161 -16.83 9.41 -11.10
C MET A 161 -16.38 7.98 -11.45
N ILE A 162 -15.14 7.60 -11.06
CA ILE A 162 -14.59 6.28 -11.31
C ILE A 162 -15.42 5.18 -10.66
N LEU A 163 -15.84 5.38 -9.40
CA LEU A 163 -16.65 4.39 -8.68
C LEU A 163 -18.02 4.20 -9.29
N GLN A 164 -18.67 5.28 -9.76
CA GLN A 164 -19.97 5.22 -10.42
C GLN A 164 -19.88 4.51 -11.78
N LEU A 165 -18.86 4.84 -12.58
CA LEU A 165 -18.64 4.25 -13.89
C LEU A 165 -18.42 2.72 -13.80
N ASN A 166 -17.61 2.28 -12.86
CA ASN A 166 -17.22 0.87 -12.73
C ASN A 166 -18.14 0.06 -11.79
N TYR A 167 -19.21 0.67 -11.23
CA TYR A 167 -20.04 0.00 -10.25
C TYR A 167 -20.76 -1.22 -10.82
N ALA A 168 -21.38 -1.07 -12.00
CA ALA A 168 -22.21 -2.14 -12.60
C ALA A 168 -21.39 -3.40 -12.92
N SER A 169 -20.18 -3.24 -13.48
CA SER A 169 -19.27 -4.32 -13.87
C SER A 169 -18.43 -4.88 -12.72
N GLY A 170 -18.38 -4.19 -11.57
CA GLY A 170 -17.54 -4.55 -10.44
C GLY A 170 -17.94 -5.87 -9.77
N SER A 171 -16.96 -6.61 -9.23
CA SER A 171 -17.20 -7.77 -8.37
C SER A 171 -17.99 -7.41 -7.11
N ALA A 172 -18.55 -8.40 -6.41
CA ALA A 172 -19.29 -8.18 -5.15
C ALA A 172 -18.45 -7.39 -4.11
N ALA A 173 -17.17 -7.72 -3.97
CA ALA A 173 -16.28 -7.02 -3.05
C ALA A 173 -16.00 -5.57 -3.49
N TYR A 174 -15.84 -5.33 -4.81
CA TYR A 174 -15.72 -3.97 -5.36
C TYR A 174 -16.98 -3.15 -5.07
N LYS A 175 -18.16 -3.68 -5.42
CA LYS A 175 -19.46 -3.02 -5.21
C LYS A 175 -19.69 -2.68 -3.73
N ALA A 176 -19.41 -3.61 -2.83
CA ALA A 176 -19.56 -3.38 -1.40
C ALA A 176 -18.69 -2.19 -0.92
N ARG A 177 -17.42 -2.16 -1.29
CA ARG A 177 -16.52 -1.06 -0.91
C ARG A 177 -16.87 0.24 -1.62
N ALA A 178 -17.18 0.20 -2.92
CA ALA A 178 -17.58 1.38 -3.68
C ALA A 178 -18.84 2.04 -3.09
N LYS A 179 -19.86 1.24 -2.73
CA LYS A 179 -21.06 1.74 -2.05
C LYS A 179 -20.73 2.49 -0.77
N MET A 180 -19.96 1.87 0.13
CA MET A 180 -19.53 2.50 1.39
C MET A 180 -18.74 3.81 1.15
N THR A 181 -17.89 3.82 0.12
CA THR A 181 -17.08 5.00 -0.22
C THR A 181 -17.96 6.13 -0.77
N LEU A 182 -18.89 5.82 -1.68
CA LEU A 182 -19.84 6.78 -2.25
C LEU A 182 -20.77 7.38 -1.18
N GLU A 183 -21.21 6.59 -0.20
CA GLU A 183 -22.00 7.08 0.94
C GLU A 183 -21.21 8.09 1.78
N LYS A 184 -19.95 7.80 2.08
CA LYS A 184 -19.05 8.72 2.81
C LYS A 184 -18.77 10.00 2.04
N LEU A 185 -18.61 9.94 0.70
CA LEU A 185 -18.43 11.12 -0.14
C LEU A 185 -19.64 12.05 -0.15
N LYS A 186 -20.87 11.52 0.09
CA LYS A 186 -22.08 12.34 0.22
C LYS A 186 -22.14 13.09 1.57
N SER A 187 -21.63 12.48 2.65
CA SER A 187 -21.68 13.05 4.00
C SER A 187 -20.60 14.12 4.27
N HIS A 188 -19.66 14.33 3.34
CA HIS A 188 -18.61 15.34 3.43
C HIS A 188 -18.86 16.60 2.57
N ARG A 189 -20.15 16.82 2.19
CA ARG A 189 -20.62 18.07 1.56
C ARG A 189 -21.05 19.10 2.56
#